data_ff1e1033a59fd12923a535980ba4a1c5
#
_entry.id   ff1e1033a59fd12923a535980ba4a1c5
#
_cell.length_a   1.000
_cell.length_b   1.000
_cell.length_c   1.000
_cell.angle_alpha   90.00
_cell.angle_beta   90.00
_cell.angle_gamma   90.00
#
_symmetry.space_group_name_H-M   'P 1'
#
loop_
_entity.id
_entity.type
_entity.pdbx_description
1 polymer ?
#
loop_
_entity_poly.entity_id
_entity_poly.type
_entity_poly.pdbx_seq_one_letter_code
_entity_poly.pdbx_strand_id
1 'polypeptide(L)'
;AGAAFMLGAASEKAVLLLIEAYGNSMVDEKNKEKYFSRVNNRAISKKYEEFQSSYNGCKSKPVDQLLAQDLSQLLEGAFNFYRHTRNAVGHPQIIPDLDKGVVLANFGQFIVYVERIYNLKRHFEKNGVEV
;
A
#
# COMPACT_ATOMS: atom_id res chain seq x y z
N ALA A 1 -0.18 -20.54 -9.60
CA ALA A 1 -0.84 -20.39 -8.30
C ALA A 1 0.11 -19.80 -7.25
N GLY A 2 1.30 -20.37 -7.09
CA GLY A 2 2.26 -19.93 -6.07
C GLY A 2 2.79 -18.52 -6.30
N ALA A 3 3.10 -18.15 -7.56
CA ALA A 3 3.62 -16.83 -7.90
C ALA A 3 2.59 -15.73 -7.61
N ALA A 4 1.33 -15.94 -7.99
CA ALA A 4 0.26 -14.97 -7.74
C ALA A 4 0.03 -14.77 -6.24
N PHE A 5 0.09 -15.85 -5.44
CA PHE A 5 -0.02 -15.76 -3.99
C PHE A 5 1.14 -14.95 -3.39
N MET A 6 2.37 -15.19 -3.84
CA MET A 6 3.55 -14.48 -3.36
C MET A 6 3.49 -12.99 -3.70
N LEU A 7 3.02 -12.65 -4.91
CA LEU A 7 2.85 -11.25 -5.33
C LEU A 7 1.80 -10.55 -4.47
N GLY A 8 0.69 -11.21 -4.18
CA GLY A 8 -0.35 -10.68 -3.31
C GLY A 8 0.17 -10.43 -1.90
N ALA A 9 0.88 -11.40 -1.33
CA ALA A 9 1.45 -11.30 0.01
C ALA A 9 2.51 -10.18 0.08
N ALA A 10 3.35 -10.06 -0.95
CA ALA A 10 4.37 -9.00 -1.01
C ALA A 10 3.73 -7.61 -1.15
N SER A 11 2.65 -7.49 -1.92
CA SER A 11 1.91 -6.23 -2.04
C SER A 11 1.30 -5.80 -0.72
N GLU A 12 0.68 -6.74 -0.01
CA GLU A 12 0.13 -6.49 1.33
C GLU A 12 1.21 -6.02 2.28
N LYS A 13 2.35 -6.71 2.28
CA LYS A 13 3.48 -6.37 3.15
C LYS A 13 4.00 -4.97 2.86
N ALA A 14 4.15 -4.61 1.59
CA ALA A 14 4.61 -3.28 1.20
C ALA A 14 3.65 -2.18 1.69
N VAL A 15 2.35 -2.38 1.53
CA VAL A 15 1.32 -1.44 2.00
C VAL A 15 1.36 -1.32 3.52
N LEU A 16 1.46 -2.44 4.24
CA LEU A 16 1.53 -2.42 5.70
C LEU A 16 2.77 -1.69 6.20
N LEU A 17 3.92 -1.91 5.57
CA LEU A 17 5.17 -1.22 5.92
C LEU A 17 5.06 0.29 5.68
N LEU A 18 4.40 0.70 4.60
CA LEU A 18 4.16 2.11 4.31
C LEU A 18 3.27 2.76 5.38
N ILE A 19 2.17 2.11 5.73
CA ILE A 19 1.22 2.60 6.75
C ILE A 19 1.94 2.77 8.09
N GLU A 20 2.75 1.80 8.47
CA GLU A 20 3.53 1.85 9.70
C GLU A 20 4.59 2.95 9.66
N ALA A 21 5.35 3.04 8.57
CA ALA A 21 6.40 4.06 8.41
C ALA A 21 5.83 5.48 8.43
N TYR A 22 4.67 5.67 7.82
CA TYR A 22 3.97 6.95 7.85
C TYR A 22 3.69 7.40 9.30
N GLY A 23 3.11 6.52 10.09
CA GLY A 23 2.82 6.80 11.50
C GLY A 23 4.10 7.03 12.33
N ASN A 24 5.10 6.19 12.14
CA ASN A 24 6.38 6.31 12.85
C ASN A 24 7.14 7.59 12.49
N SER A 25 6.88 8.15 11.33
CA SER A 25 7.52 9.38 10.86
C SER A 25 6.79 10.66 11.29
N MET A 26 5.66 10.54 11.97
CA MET A 26 4.93 11.69 12.50
C MET A 26 5.78 12.43 13.54
N VAL A 27 5.87 13.74 13.36
CA VAL A 27 6.70 14.62 14.23
C VAL A 27 6.02 14.84 15.58
N ASP A 28 4.70 14.99 15.60
CA ASP A 28 3.92 15.22 16.82
C ASP A 28 3.53 13.89 17.45
N GLU A 29 3.96 13.67 18.69
CA GLU A 29 3.68 12.43 19.42
C GLU A 29 2.17 12.19 19.64
N LYS A 30 1.40 13.24 19.88
CA LYS A 30 -0.06 13.12 20.05
C LYS A 30 -0.75 12.65 18.77
N ASN A 31 -0.33 13.19 17.64
CA ASN A 31 -0.85 12.79 16.34
C ASN A 31 -0.46 11.35 16.02
N LYS A 32 0.76 10.97 16.35
CA LYS A 32 1.26 9.62 16.20
C LYS A 32 0.43 8.62 17.02
N GLU A 33 0.17 8.92 18.28
CA GLU A 33 -0.66 8.08 19.15
C GLU A 33 -2.08 7.94 18.62
N LYS A 34 -2.69 9.03 18.19
CA LYS A 34 -4.03 9.01 17.58
C LYS A 34 -4.06 8.16 16.32
N TYR A 35 -3.07 8.31 15.46
CA TYR A 35 -2.97 7.53 14.23
C TYR A 35 -2.89 6.03 14.53
N PHE A 36 -1.97 5.62 15.39
CA PHE A 36 -1.81 4.21 15.73
C PHE A 36 -3.01 3.63 16.47
N SER A 37 -3.73 4.43 17.25
CA SER A 37 -4.97 3.98 17.89
C SER A 37 -6.04 3.62 16.86
N ARG A 38 -6.00 4.24 15.68
CA ARG A 38 -6.94 3.99 14.59
C ARG A 38 -6.52 2.84 13.67
N VAL A 39 -5.22 2.59 13.52
CA VAL A 39 -4.71 1.57 12.60
C VAL A 39 -4.35 0.25 13.29
N ASN A 40 -3.90 0.27 14.54
CA ASN A 40 -3.47 -0.94 15.22
C ASN A 40 -4.65 -1.89 15.46
N ASN A 41 -4.39 -3.20 15.27
CA ASN A 41 -5.38 -4.26 15.46
C ASN A 41 -6.59 -4.18 14.52
N ARG A 42 -6.43 -3.49 13.39
CA ARG A 42 -7.46 -3.40 12.36
C ARG A 42 -7.11 -4.28 11.17
N ALA A 43 -8.13 -4.65 10.38
CA ALA A 43 -7.91 -5.30 9.09
C ALA A 43 -7.18 -4.34 8.14
N ILE A 44 -6.48 -4.88 7.14
CA ILE A 44 -5.69 -4.08 6.21
C ILE A 44 -6.53 -3.02 5.48
N SER A 45 -7.78 -3.33 5.13
CA SER A 45 -8.67 -2.37 4.48
C SER A 45 -8.94 -1.15 5.36
N LYS A 46 -9.12 -1.36 6.65
CA LYS A 46 -9.35 -0.29 7.62
C LYS A 46 -8.08 0.51 7.87
N LYS A 47 -6.94 -0.16 7.99
CA LYS A 47 -5.64 0.50 8.10
C LYS A 47 -5.38 1.42 6.91
N TYR A 48 -5.67 0.93 5.71
CA TYR A 48 -5.50 1.68 4.47
C TYR A 48 -6.41 2.91 4.43
N GLU A 49 -7.68 2.77 4.82
CA GLU A 49 -8.62 3.89 4.90
C GLU A 49 -8.12 4.98 5.85
N GLU A 50 -7.65 4.59 7.02
CA GLU A 50 -7.13 5.52 8.02
C GLU A 50 -5.86 6.22 7.53
N PHE A 51 -4.96 5.48 6.89
CA PHE A 51 -3.79 6.05 6.25
C PHE A 51 -4.17 7.08 5.20
N GLN A 52 -5.10 6.74 4.30
CA GLN A 52 -5.56 7.60 3.22
C GLN A 52 -6.17 8.90 3.77
N SER A 53 -7.01 8.78 4.77
CA SER A 53 -7.65 9.92 5.42
C SER A 53 -6.61 10.85 6.04
N SER A 54 -5.64 10.31 6.75
CA SER A 54 -4.56 11.08 7.35
C SER A 54 -3.67 11.73 6.28
N TYR A 55 -3.29 10.99 5.26
CA TYR A 55 -2.44 11.48 4.18
C TYR A 55 -3.08 12.63 3.41
N ASN A 56 -4.38 12.55 3.16
CA ASN A 56 -5.11 13.62 2.46
C ASN A 56 -5.05 14.95 3.21
N GLY A 57 -5.02 14.90 4.54
CA GLY A 57 -4.87 16.08 5.39
C GLY A 57 -3.42 16.43 5.74
N CYS A 58 -2.46 15.67 5.27
CA CYS A 58 -1.05 15.86 5.60
C CYS A 58 -0.49 17.13 4.97
N LYS A 59 0.30 17.90 5.74
CA LYS A 59 0.93 19.14 5.30
C LYS A 59 2.25 18.90 4.58
N SER A 60 2.92 17.77 4.85
CA SER A 60 4.24 17.45 4.33
C SER A 60 4.20 16.42 3.20
N LYS A 61 3.33 16.65 2.22
CA LYS A 61 3.24 15.78 1.04
C LYS A 61 4.50 15.89 0.20
N PRO A 62 4.88 14.81 -0.52
CA PRO A 62 6.04 14.85 -1.41
C PRO A 62 5.92 15.97 -2.44
N VAL A 63 7.05 16.65 -2.69
CA VAL A 63 7.13 17.69 -3.72
C VAL A 63 7.12 17.06 -5.12
N ASP A 64 7.53 15.81 -5.24
CA ASP A 64 7.46 15.06 -6.50
C ASP A 64 5.99 14.85 -6.87
N GLN A 65 5.56 15.55 -7.93
CA GLN A 65 4.18 15.49 -8.39
C GLN A 65 3.72 14.08 -8.77
N LEU A 66 4.62 13.27 -9.30
CA LEU A 66 4.32 11.88 -9.65
C LEU A 66 3.99 11.05 -8.42
N LEU A 67 4.74 11.24 -7.33
CA LEU A 67 4.48 10.54 -6.06
C LEU A 67 3.18 11.03 -5.42
N ALA A 68 2.90 12.33 -5.48
CA ALA A 68 1.70 12.91 -4.86
C ALA A 68 0.42 12.64 -5.66
N GLN A 69 0.52 12.72 -6.99
CA GLN A 69 -0.63 12.67 -7.89
C GLN A 69 -1.17 11.26 -8.08
N ASP A 70 -0.26 10.28 -8.18
CA ASP A 70 -0.63 8.90 -8.49
C ASP A 70 -0.70 7.99 -7.26
N LEU A 71 -0.41 8.52 -6.08
CA LEU A 71 -0.34 7.71 -4.86
C LEU A 71 -1.64 6.95 -4.57
N SER A 72 -2.77 7.65 -4.61
CA SER A 72 -4.07 7.01 -4.37
C SER A 72 -4.33 5.90 -5.37
N GLN A 73 -4.06 6.15 -6.63
CA GLN A 73 -4.25 5.16 -7.69
C GLN A 73 -3.29 3.99 -7.56
N LEU A 74 -2.06 4.28 -7.19
CA LEU A 74 -1.03 3.25 -6.98
C LEU A 74 -1.38 2.33 -5.81
N LEU A 75 -1.74 2.90 -4.68
CA LEU A 75 -2.11 2.13 -3.50
C LEU A 75 -3.39 1.33 -3.75
N GLU A 76 -4.35 1.94 -4.42
CA GLU A 76 -5.58 1.27 -4.81
C GLU A 76 -5.30 0.11 -5.77
N GLY A 77 -4.43 0.34 -6.75
CA GLY A 77 -4.00 -0.70 -7.69
C GLY A 77 -3.32 -1.87 -7.00
N ALA A 78 -2.37 -1.60 -6.11
CA ALA A 78 -1.66 -2.62 -5.35
C ALA A 78 -2.61 -3.39 -4.43
N PHE A 79 -3.51 -2.68 -3.77
CA PHE A 79 -4.49 -3.28 -2.86
C PHE A 79 -5.50 -4.15 -3.62
N ASN A 80 -6.00 -3.68 -4.75
CA ASN A 80 -6.91 -4.44 -5.60
C ASN A 80 -6.24 -5.67 -6.21
N PHE A 81 -4.97 -5.53 -6.61
CA PHE A 81 -4.18 -6.65 -7.11
C PHE A 81 -4.02 -7.72 -6.03
N TYR A 82 -3.69 -7.33 -4.81
CA TYR A 82 -3.58 -8.25 -3.68
C TYR A 82 -4.91 -8.96 -3.41
N ARG A 83 -6.00 -8.20 -3.34
CA ARG A 83 -7.34 -8.74 -3.09
C ARG A 83 -7.75 -9.73 -4.18
N HIS A 84 -7.49 -9.38 -5.43
CA HIS A 84 -7.83 -10.20 -6.58
C HIS A 84 -7.05 -11.52 -6.57
N THR A 85 -5.74 -11.47 -6.35
CA THR A 85 -4.89 -12.66 -6.28
C THR A 85 -5.23 -13.54 -5.09
N ARG A 86 -5.56 -12.95 -3.95
CA ARG A 86 -5.99 -13.68 -2.76
C ARG A 86 -7.31 -14.41 -3.02
N ASN A 87 -8.27 -13.75 -3.65
CA ASN A 87 -9.55 -14.34 -3.99
C ASN A 87 -9.40 -15.46 -5.02
N ALA A 88 -8.54 -15.27 -6.03
CA ALA A 88 -8.24 -16.28 -7.03
C ALA A 88 -7.68 -17.57 -6.40
N VAL A 89 -6.78 -17.43 -5.41
CA VAL A 89 -6.21 -18.57 -4.70
C VAL A 89 -7.25 -19.25 -3.81
N GLY A 90 -8.16 -18.48 -3.19
CA GLY A 90 -9.21 -18.98 -2.33
C GLY A 90 -10.36 -19.65 -3.10
N HIS A 91 -10.55 -19.33 -4.38
CA HIS A 91 -11.64 -19.82 -5.21
C HIS A 91 -11.14 -20.29 -6.59
N PRO A 92 -10.34 -21.37 -6.64
CA PRO A 92 -9.71 -21.82 -7.89
C PRO A 92 -10.70 -22.26 -8.96
N GLN A 93 -11.97 -22.53 -8.60
CA GLN A 93 -13.01 -22.89 -9.57
C GLN A 93 -13.53 -21.72 -10.40
N ILE A 94 -13.34 -20.48 -9.92
CA ILE A 94 -13.93 -19.27 -10.53
C ILE A 94 -12.96 -18.64 -11.52
N ILE A 95 -11.64 -18.90 -11.39
CA ILE A 95 -10.63 -18.38 -12.29
C ILE A 95 -9.84 -19.56 -12.84
N PRO A 96 -10.37 -20.21 -13.91
CA PRO A 96 -9.74 -21.40 -14.45
C PRO A 96 -8.38 -21.16 -15.09
N ASP A 97 -8.11 -19.95 -15.56
CA ASP A 97 -6.84 -19.62 -16.20
C ASP A 97 -6.41 -18.20 -15.89
N LEU A 98 -5.57 -18.06 -14.86
CA LEU A 98 -4.67 -16.92 -14.83
C LEU A 98 -3.70 -17.11 -16.01
N ASP A 99 -4.05 -16.53 -17.15
CA ASP A 99 -3.21 -16.50 -18.34
C ASP A 99 -1.82 -16.04 -17.94
N LYS A 100 -0.79 -16.80 -18.34
CA LYS A 100 0.60 -16.44 -18.06
C LYS A 100 0.94 -15.02 -18.50
N GLY A 101 0.34 -14.57 -19.62
CA GLY A 101 0.51 -13.21 -20.11
C GLY A 101 -0.04 -12.15 -19.15
N VAL A 102 -1.20 -12.41 -18.54
CA VAL A 102 -1.78 -11.51 -17.53
C VAL A 102 -0.93 -11.48 -16.27
N VAL A 103 -0.43 -12.63 -15.84
CA VAL A 103 0.47 -12.71 -14.67
C VAL A 103 1.76 -11.92 -14.93
N LEU A 104 2.37 -12.07 -16.13
CA LEU A 104 3.59 -11.34 -16.47
C LEU A 104 3.35 -9.84 -16.57
N ALA A 105 2.24 -9.41 -17.17
CA ALA A 105 1.87 -8.00 -17.25
C ALA A 105 1.67 -7.40 -15.85
N ASN A 106 0.96 -8.13 -14.97
CA ASN A 106 0.75 -7.72 -13.58
C ASN A 106 2.05 -7.72 -12.78
N PHE A 107 2.98 -8.61 -13.10
CA PHE A 107 4.29 -8.66 -12.47
C PHE A 107 5.09 -7.38 -12.72
N GLY A 108 5.07 -6.88 -13.96
CA GLY A 108 5.72 -5.61 -14.31
C GLY A 108 5.12 -4.43 -13.55
N GLN A 109 3.80 -4.34 -13.51
CA GLN A 109 3.10 -3.31 -12.73
C GLN A 109 3.38 -3.42 -11.23
N PHE A 110 3.46 -4.64 -10.72
CA PHE A 110 3.76 -4.90 -9.32
C PHE A 110 5.11 -4.30 -8.91
N ILE A 111 6.15 -4.51 -9.72
CA ILE A 111 7.48 -3.94 -9.46
C ILE A 111 7.41 -2.41 -9.38
N VAL A 112 6.69 -1.77 -10.31
CA VAL A 112 6.51 -0.32 -10.32
C VAL A 112 5.80 0.15 -9.05
N TYR A 113 4.73 -0.53 -8.64
CA TYR A 113 3.98 -0.19 -7.43
C TYR A 113 4.86 -0.32 -6.18
N VAL A 114 5.59 -1.42 -6.05
CA VAL A 114 6.46 -1.65 -4.91
C VAL A 114 7.57 -0.60 -4.83
N GLU A 115 8.20 -0.27 -5.95
CA GLU A 115 9.22 0.77 -6.00
C GLU A 115 8.68 2.11 -5.53
N ARG A 116 7.50 2.50 -5.99
CA ARG A 116 6.88 3.76 -5.60
C ARG A 116 6.46 3.77 -4.13
N ILE A 117 5.93 2.65 -3.64
CA ILE A 117 5.59 2.50 -2.22
C ILE A 117 6.85 2.66 -1.35
N TYR A 118 7.95 2.02 -1.72
CA TYR A 118 9.21 2.14 -0.99
C TYR A 118 9.82 3.55 -1.08
N ASN A 119 9.71 4.20 -2.23
CA ASN A 119 10.18 5.58 -2.38
C ASN A 119 9.38 6.53 -1.48
N LEU A 120 8.08 6.35 -1.40
CA LEU A 120 7.22 7.13 -0.51
C LEU A 120 7.55 6.87 0.95
N LYS A 121 7.75 5.61 1.30
CA LYS A 121 8.19 5.22 2.66
C LYS A 121 9.46 5.94 3.05
N ARG A 122 10.47 5.92 2.18
CA ARG A 122 11.74 6.62 2.40
C ARG A 122 11.55 8.13 2.52
N HIS A 123 10.64 8.69 1.72
CA HIS A 123 10.33 10.13 1.80
C HIS A 123 9.82 10.49 3.20
N PHE A 124 8.89 9.73 3.74
CA PHE A 124 8.37 9.96 5.08
C PHE A 124 9.46 9.81 6.15
N GLU A 125 10.24 8.74 6.06
CA GLU A 125 11.32 8.49 7.01
C GLU A 125 12.39 9.58 7.00
N LYS A 126 12.68 10.14 5.83
CA LYS A 126 13.68 11.19 5.68
C LYS A 126 13.17 12.56 6.12
N ASN A 127 11.94 12.91 5.79
CA ASN A 127 11.41 14.27 5.93
C ASN A 127 10.45 14.44 7.12
N GLY A 128 9.98 13.34 7.70
CA GLY A 128 8.96 13.38 8.72
C GLY A 128 7.57 13.61 8.15
N VAL A 129 6.55 13.50 9.00
CA VAL A 129 5.14 13.67 8.64
C VAL A 129 4.52 14.73 9.54
N GLU A 130 3.99 15.80 8.93
CA GLU A 130 3.24 16.85 9.62
C GLU A 130 1.77 16.76 9.23
N VAL A 131 0.92 16.56 10.20
CA VAL A 131 -0.53 16.48 9.99
C VAL A 131 -1.26 17.65 10.64
#